data_775eec23d58f74332654623626b514bf
#
_entry.id   775eec23d58f74332654623626b514bf
#
_cell.length_a   1.000
_cell.length_b   1.000
_cell.length_c   1.000
_cell.angle_alpha   90.00
_cell.angle_beta   90.00
_cell.angle_gamma   90.00
#
_symmetry.space_group_name_H-M   'P 1'
#
loop_
_entity.id
_entity.type
_entity.pdbx_description
1 polymer ?
#
loop_
_entity_poly.entity_id
_entity_poly.type
_entity_poly.pdbx_seq_one_letter_code
_entity_poly.pdbx_strand_id
1 'polypeptide(L)' 'MTTITRKLNGLTIKELKELIKDINDNTEISVWSEIPLQKLNLEIIKYDFGEIDVDINVE' A
#
# COMPACT_ATOMS: atom_id res chain seq x y z
N MET A 1 -0.86 15.93 -1.39
CA MET A 1 -0.55 14.50 -1.60
C MET A 1 -0.02 13.89 -0.32
N THR A 2 -0.51 12.73 0.04
CA THR A 2 -0.09 12.01 1.24
C THR A 2 0.39 10.61 0.86
N THR A 3 1.55 10.22 1.36
CA THR A 3 2.11 8.89 1.11
C THR A 3 2.29 8.17 2.45
N ILE A 4 1.75 6.96 2.53
CA ILE A 4 1.89 6.09 3.70
C ILE A 4 2.66 4.86 3.25
N THR A 5 3.78 4.55 3.91
CA THR A 5 4.62 3.40 3.60
C THR A 5 4.75 2.52 4.83
N ARG A 6 4.54 1.21 4.65
CA ARG A 6 4.70 0.21 5.71
C ARG A 6 5.43 -1.01 5.16
N LYS A 7 6.29 -1.61 5.96
CA LYS A 7 6.90 -2.89 5.60
C LYS A 7 5.82 -3.95 5.51
N LEU A 8 5.79 -4.69 4.42
CA LEU A 8 4.78 -5.73 4.22
C LEU A 8 5.01 -6.92 5.15
N ASN A 9 6.27 -7.29 5.35
CA ASN A 9 6.62 -8.37 6.28
C ASN A 9 6.38 -7.92 7.71
N GLY A 10 5.51 -8.63 8.43
CA GLY A 10 5.13 -8.28 9.79
C GLY A 10 3.92 -7.37 9.91
N LEU A 11 3.36 -6.92 8.79
CA LEU A 11 2.13 -6.14 8.82
C LEU A 11 0.96 -7.01 9.26
N THR A 12 0.23 -6.58 10.29
CA THR A 12 -0.92 -7.34 10.78
C THR A 12 -2.18 -7.00 10.01
N ILE A 13 -3.16 -7.90 10.07
CA ILE A 13 -4.48 -7.66 9.45
C ILE A 13 -5.15 -6.43 10.06
N LYS A 14 -5.00 -6.22 11.36
CA LYS A 14 -5.53 -5.05 12.04
C LYS A 14 -4.96 -3.76 11.45
N GLU A 15 -3.65 -3.71 11.28
CA GLU A 15 -2.97 -2.55 10.69
C GLU A 15 -3.39 -2.34 9.24
N LEU A 16 -3.49 -3.43 8.47
CA LEU A 16 -3.91 -3.37 7.07
C LEU A 16 -5.33 -2.81 6.95
N LYS A 17 -6.26 -3.30 7.75
CA LYS A 17 -7.64 -2.81 7.76
C LYS A 17 -7.71 -1.32 8.04
N GLU A 18 -6.90 -0.85 8.98
CA GLU A 18 -6.86 0.56 9.35
C GLU A 18 -6.31 1.41 8.21
N LEU A 19 -5.28 0.93 7.51
CA LEU A 19 -4.66 1.65 6.40
C LEU A 19 -5.58 1.79 5.19
N ILE A 20 -6.44 0.80 4.94
CA ILE A 20 -7.27 0.76 3.73
C ILE A 20 -8.74 1.11 3.97
N LYS A 21 -9.12 1.46 5.18
CA LYS A 21 -10.53 1.70 5.54
C LYS A 21 -11.25 2.73 4.68
N ASP A 22 -10.51 3.72 4.17
CA ASP A 22 -11.06 4.81 3.35
C ASP A 22 -10.86 4.57 1.85
N ILE A 23 -10.36 3.41 1.46
CA ILE A 23 -10.05 3.09 0.07
C ILE A 23 -11.21 2.30 -0.54
N ASN A 24 -11.59 2.67 -1.77
CA ASN A 24 -12.66 1.98 -2.48
C ASN A 24 -12.31 0.50 -2.70
N ASP A 25 -13.28 -0.38 -2.49
CA ASP A 25 -13.08 -1.83 -2.61
C ASP A 25 -12.62 -2.28 -4.00
N ASN A 26 -12.89 -1.49 -5.02
CA ASN A 26 -12.52 -1.80 -6.39
C ASN A 26 -11.12 -1.27 -6.78
N THR A 27 -10.42 -0.63 -5.86
CA THR A 27 -9.06 -0.13 -6.10
C THR A 27 -8.12 -1.31 -6.27
N GLU A 28 -7.41 -1.35 -7.39
CA GLU A 28 -6.47 -2.43 -7.66
C GLU A 28 -5.15 -2.21 -6.94
N ILE A 29 -4.50 -3.30 -6.57
CA ILE A 29 -3.17 -3.28 -5.98
C ILE A 29 -2.16 -3.51 -7.11
N SER A 30 -1.22 -2.59 -7.27
CA SER A 30 -0.15 -2.71 -8.26
C SER A 30 1.10 -3.27 -7.60
N VAL A 31 1.76 -4.21 -8.25
CA VAL A 31 2.99 -4.84 -7.74
C VAL A 31 4.17 -4.43 -8.61
N TRP A 32 5.17 -3.82 -7.99
CA TRP A 32 6.35 -3.26 -8.68
C TRP A 32 7.63 -3.92 -8.17
N SER A 33 7.69 -5.24 -8.13
CA SER A 33 8.87 -5.93 -7.59
C SER A 33 9.15 -7.25 -8.27
N GLU A 34 10.44 -7.52 -8.49
CA GLU A 34 10.95 -8.79 -8.97
C GLU A 34 11.85 -9.46 -7.92
N ILE A 35 11.86 -8.97 -6.68
CA ILE A 35 12.80 -9.43 -5.64
C ILE A 35 12.10 -10.01 -4.41
N PRO A 36 12.88 -10.64 -3.47
CA PRO A 36 12.32 -11.37 -2.33
C PRO A 36 11.32 -10.59 -1.48
N LEU A 37 10.26 -11.25 -1.09
CA LEU A 37 9.10 -10.68 -0.39
C LEU A 37 9.44 -9.94 0.91
N GLN A 38 10.49 -10.34 1.61
CA GLN A 38 10.87 -9.71 2.87
C GLN A 38 11.33 -8.26 2.75
N LYS A 39 11.57 -7.80 1.52
CA LYS A 39 11.99 -6.42 1.26
C LYS A 39 10.89 -5.56 0.65
N LEU A 40 9.68 -6.07 0.62
CA LEU A 40 8.57 -5.34 0.03
C LEU A 40 7.90 -4.40 1.01
N ASN A 41 7.47 -3.26 0.48
CA ASN A 41 6.65 -2.28 1.20
C ASN A 41 5.26 -2.19 0.59
N LEU A 42 4.27 -1.96 1.45
CA LEU A 42 2.97 -1.49 1.02
C LEU A 42 3.03 0.03 1.01
N GLU A 43 2.69 0.63 -0.11
CA GLU A 43 2.67 2.09 -0.26
C GLU A 43 1.28 2.54 -0.70
N ILE A 44 0.71 3.48 0.04
CA ILE A 44 -0.58 4.07 -0.27
C ILE A 44 -0.36 5.55 -0.56
N ILE A 45 -0.69 5.99 -1.77
CA ILE A 45 -0.53 7.37 -2.19
C ILE A 45 -1.90 7.99 -2.41
N LYS A 46 -2.20 9.02 -1.64
CA LYS A 46 -3.45 9.77 -1.74
C LYS A 46 -3.17 11.12 -2.41
N TYR A 47 -3.69 11.28 -3.62
CA TYR A 47 -3.50 12.50 -4.40
C TYR A 47 -4.53 13.57 -4.03
N ASP A 48 -4.17 14.83 -4.27
CA ASP A 48 -5.02 15.98 -3.93
C ASP A 48 -6.33 16.00 -4.73
N PHE A 49 -6.35 15.38 -5.91
CA PHE A 49 -7.54 15.30 -6.76
C PHE A 49 -8.45 14.10 -6.44
N GLY A 50 -8.21 13.41 -5.33
CA GLY A 50 -9.08 12.34 -4.84
C GLY A 50 -8.71 10.93 -5.27
N GLU A 51 -7.72 10.75 -6.13
CA GLU A 51 -7.25 9.43 -6.52
C GLU A 51 -6.37 8.81 -5.44
N ILE A 52 -6.40 7.49 -5.37
CA ILE A 52 -5.58 6.73 -4.41
C ILE A 52 -4.92 5.57 -5.15
N ASP A 53 -3.59 5.48 -5.06
CA ASP A 53 -2.83 4.35 -5.54
C ASP A 53 -2.43 3.45 -4.38
N VAL A 54 -2.52 2.14 -4.58
CA VAL A 54 -2.06 1.14 -3.63
C VAL A 54 -1.03 0.28 -4.33
N ASP A 55 0.21 0.38 -3.89
CA ASP A 55 1.33 -0.29 -4.54
C ASP A 55 2.07 -1.21 -3.58
N ILE A 56 2.58 -2.31 -4.12
CA ILE A 56 3.57 -3.15 -3.43
C ILE A 56 4.87 -2.96 -4.20
N ASN A 57 5.87 -2.41 -3.55
CA ASN A 57 7.14 -2.11 -4.19
C ASN A 57 8.34 -2.45 -3.30
N VAL A 58 9.52 -2.36 -3.89
CA VAL A 58 10.78 -2.64 -3.20
C VAL A 58 11.22 -1.39 -2.43
N GLU A 59 11.72 -1.65 -1.25
CA GLU A 59 12.28 -0.63 -0.39
C GLU A 59 13.49 0.09 -1.00
#